data_c658959b15b1d79100b38e01148a988c
#
_entry.id   c658959b15b1d79100b38e01148a988c
#
_cell.length_a   1.000
_cell.length_b   1.000
_cell.length_c   1.000
_cell.angle_alpha   90.00
_cell.angle_beta   90.00
_cell.angle_gamma   90.00
#
_symmetry.space_group_name_H-M   'P 1'
#
loop_
_entity.id
_entity.type
_entity.pdbx_description
1 polymer ?
#
loop_
_entity_poly.entity_id
_entity_poly.type
_entity_poly.pdbx_seq_one_letter_code
_entity_poly.pdbx_strand_id
1 'polypeptide(L)'
;MQYFFSLLGLLSIASAQIVVAEGSLNRQQPHQYPDQFVQSFNQECRSTSLAEGLNEAEAKRLCDCTITEFERQYSLEEFKQLTAAAATDEASETALVEVGQFCFEQILYAE
;
A
#
# COMPACT_ATOMS: atom_id res chain seq x y z
N MET A 1 -11.31 -51.93 4.24
CA MET A 1 -10.13 -51.72 3.41
C MET A 1 -10.18 -50.44 2.65
N GLN A 2 -11.25 -50.20 1.98
CA GLN A 2 -11.37 -49.04 1.11
C GLN A 2 -11.41 -47.73 1.89
N TYR A 3 -11.74 -47.83 3.13
CA TYR A 3 -11.81 -46.65 3.98
C TYR A 3 -10.45 -46.00 4.13
N PHE A 4 -9.42 -46.77 4.04
CA PHE A 4 -8.07 -46.26 4.21
C PHE A 4 -7.70 -45.28 3.11
N PHE A 5 -8.18 -45.56 1.93
CA PHE A 5 -7.89 -44.71 0.79
C PHE A 5 -8.54 -43.36 0.97
N SER A 6 -9.72 -43.36 1.55
CA SER A 6 -10.39 -42.12 1.85
C SER A 6 -9.57 -41.27 2.79
N LEU A 7 -8.97 -41.93 3.78
CA LEU A 7 -8.15 -41.21 4.72
C LEU A 7 -6.94 -40.56 4.06
N LEU A 8 -6.36 -41.26 3.11
CA LEU A 8 -5.24 -40.70 2.38
C LEU A 8 -5.63 -39.46 1.61
N GLY A 9 -6.86 -39.50 1.07
CA GLY A 9 -7.34 -38.31 0.38
C GLY A 9 -7.43 -37.12 1.28
N LEU A 10 -7.80 -37.35 2.52
CA LEU A 10 -7.87 -36.25 3.47
C LEU A 10 -6.51 -35.61 3.72
N LEU A 11 -5.46 -36.40 3.72
CA LEU A 11 -4.12 -35.88 3.89
C LEU A 11 -3.76 -34.93 2.77
N SER A 12 -4.20 -35.26 1.57
CA SER A 12 -3.91 -34.39 0.44
C SER A 12 -4.53 -33.01 0.64
N ILE A 13 -5.70 -32.98 1.21
CA ILE A 13 -6.38 -31.73 1.46
C ILE A 13 -5.58 -30.87 2.41
N ALA A 14 -4.94 -31.49 3.39
CA ALA A 14 -4.13 -30.75 4.33
C ALA A 14 -2.99 -30.00 3.63
N SER A 15 -2.43 -30.62 2.62
CA SER A 15 -1.35 -30.00 1.88
C SER A 15 -1.83 -28.69 1.22
N ALA A 16 -3.04 -28.70 0.71
CA ALA A 16 -3.59 -27.52 0.06
C ALA A 16 -3.66 -26.35 1.05
N GLN A 17 -3.97 -26.65 2.28
CA GLN A 17 -4.08 -25.60 3.29
C GLN A 17 -2.75 -24.92 3.53
N ILE A 18 -1.67 -25.66 3.44
CA ILE A 18 -0.34 -25.08 3.62
C ILE A 18 -0.06 -24.06 2.55
N VAL A 19 -0.45 -24.34 1.33
CA VAL A 19 -0.25 -23.40 0.22
C VAL A 19 -0.98 -22.09 0.48
N VAL A 20 -2.18 -22.16 1.04
CA VAL A 20 -2.93 -20.95 1.35
C VAL A 20 -2.20 -20.12 2.38
N ALA A 21 -1.60 -20.76 3.37
CA ALA A 21 -0.86 -20.04 4.39
C ALA A 21 0.30 -19.26 3.80
N GLU A 22 0.98 -19.84 2.84
CA GLU A 22 2.09 -19.18 2.19
C GLU A 22 1.63 -17.93 1.45
N GLY A 23 0.48 -18.01 0.82
CA GLY A 23 -0.07 -16.84 0.15
C GLY A 23 -0.35 -15.71 1.11
N SER A 24 -0.81 -16.04 2.31
CA SER A 24 -1.07 -15.01 3.32
C SER A 24 0.19 -14.27 3.72
N LEU A 25 1.28 -14.98 3.86
CA LEU A 25 2.54 -14.36 4.24
C LEU A 25 2.99 -13.34 3.21
N ASN A 26 2.82 -13.67 1.94
CA ASN A 26 3.25 -12.77 0.87
C ASN A 26 2.51 -11.44 0.92
N ARG A 27 1.26 -11.44 1.35
CA ARG A 27 0.48 -10.22 1.38
C ARG A 27 0.94 -9.24 2.46
N GLN A 28 1.76 -9.70 3.39
CA GLN A 28 2.24 -8.82 4.45
C GLN A 28 3.45 -8.01 4.05
N GLN A 29 4.06 -8.34 2.93
CA GLN A 29 5.24 -7.62 2.48
C GLN A 29 4.83 -6.38 1.69
N PRO A 30 5.47 -5.25 1.95
CA PRO A 30 5.14 -4.04 1.21
C PRO A 30 5.59 -4.15 -0.23
N HIS A 31 4.89 -3.45 -1.09
CA HIS A 31 5.31 -3.31 -2.47
C HIS A 31 6.45 -2.33 -2.55
N GLN A 32 7.28 -2.50 -3.55
CA GLN A 32 8.42 -1.62 -3.73
C GLN A 32 8.33 -0.97 -5.09
N TYR A 33 8.19 0.35 -5.09
CA TYR A 33 8.09 1.09 -6.33
C TYR A 33 9.48 1.39 -6.88
N PRO A 34 9.61 1.54 -8.20
CA PRO A 34 10.91 1.90 -8.77
C PRO A 34 11.42 3.22 -8.22
N ASP A 35 12.73 3.33 -8.06
CA ASP A 35 13.35 4.52 -7.50
C ASP A 35 12.94 5.78 -8.27
N GLN A 36 12.93 5.67 -9.58
CA GLN A 36 12.60 6.82 -10.41
C GLN A 36 11.17 7.30 -10.17
N PHE A 37 10.27 6.37 -9.98
CA PHE A 37 8.88 6.71 -9.66
C PHE A 37 8.80 7.42 -8.31
N VAL A 38 9.50 6.88 -7.31
CA VAL A 38 9.50 7.47 -5.97
C VAL A 38 10.08 8.87 -6.00
N GLN A 39 11.14 9.09 -6.75
CA GLN A 39 11.74 10.42 -6.85
C GLN A 39 10.78 11.42 -7.48
N SER A 40 10.11 11.01 -8.54
CA SER A 40 9.13 11.90 -9.19
C SER A 40 7.98 12.22 -8.27
N PHE A 41 7.49 11.20 -7.56
CA PHE A 41 6.40 11.40 -6.61
C PHE A 41 6.83 12.39 -5.52
N ASN A 42 8.00 12.18 -4.94
CA ASN A 42 8.47 13.05 -3.86
C ASN A 42 8.67 14.47 -4.31
N GLN A 43 9.17 14.65 -5.52
CA GLN A 43 9.39 15.98 -6.03
C GLN A 43 8.09 16.75 -6.18
N GLU A 44 7.09 16.13 -6.77
CA GLU A 44 5.79 16.76 -6.91
C GLU A 44 5.10 16.97 -5.57
N CYS A 45 5.18 15.97 -4.71
CA CYS A 45 4.55 16.04 -3.40
C CYS A 45 5.14 17.19 -2.58
N ARG A 46 6.45 17.31 -2.56
CA ARG A 46 7.10 18.37 -1.79
C ARG A 46 6.78 19.73 -2.34
N SER A 47 6.78 19.86 -3.65
CA SER A 47 6.45 21.13 -4.28
C SER A 47 5.05 21.58 -3.90
N THR A 48 4.09 20.67 -3.96
CA THR A 48 2.71 20.97 -3.60
C THR A 48 2.60 21.30 -2.11
N SER A 49 3.29 20.53 -1.27
CA SER A 49 3.21 20.73 0.18
C SER A 49 3.77 22.09 0.58
N LEU A 50 4.88 22.51 -0.02
CA LEU A 50 5.45 23.82 0.25
C LEU A 50 4.50 24.91 -0.20
N ALA A 51 3.87 24.74 -1.35
CA ALA A 51 2.93 25.74 -1.85
C ALA A 51 1.73 25.89 -0.92
N GLU A 52 1.41 24.83 -0.18
CA GLU A 52 0.28 24.86 0.74
C GLU A 52 0.68 25.33 2.15
N GLY A 53 1.92 25.67 2.36
CA GLY A 53 2.34 26.30 3.60
C GLY A 53 3.17 25.45 4.53
N LEU A 54 3.49 24.22 4.17
CA LEU A 54 4.38 23.41 5.00
C LEU A 54 5.82 23.85 4.82
N ASN A 55 6.63 23.69 5.86
CA ASN A 55 8.05 23.94 5.71
C ASN A 55 8.73 22.70 5.12
N GLU A 56 10.03 22.83 4.85
CA GLU A 56 10.78 21.77 4.18
C GLU A 56 10.76 20.46 4.96
N ALA A 57 10.96 20.52 6.25
CA ALA A 57 11.00 19.31 7.07
C ALA A 57 9.63 18.63 7.11
N GLU A 58 8.58 19.44 7.23
CA GLU A 58 7.23 18.91 7.25
C GLU A 58 6.86 18.29 5.92
N ALA A 59 7.21 18.97 4.83
CA ALA A 59 6.92 18.47 3.50
C ALA A 59 7.63 17.13 3.27
N LYS A 60 8.88 17.03 3.69
CA LYS A 60 9.63 15.81 3.52
C LYS A 60 8.98 14.66 4.30
N ARG A 61 8.61 14.92 5.55
CA ARG A 61 7.99 13.87 6.37
C ARG A 61 6.64 13.45 5.80
N LEU A 62 5.86 14.41 5.34
CA LEU A 62 4.56 14.09 4.76
C LEU A 62 4.72 13.22 3.52
N CYS A 63 5.61 13.60 2.64
CA CYS A 63 5.77 12.90 1.37
C CYS A 63 6.40 11.52 1.57
N ASP A 64 7.39 11.41 2.47
CA ASP A 64 7.99 10.12 2.79
C ASP A 64 6.95 9.17 3.38
N CYS A 65 6.13 9.67 4.30
CA CYS A 65 5.07 8.88 4.90
C CYS A 65 4.07 8.42 3.84
N THR A 66 3.67 9.35 2.97
CA THR A 66 2.63 9.07 2.01
C THR A 66 3.04 7.99 1.02
N ILE A 67 4.25 8.10 0.45
CA ILE A 67 4.68 7.10 -0.51
C ILE A 67 4.89 5.75 0.16
N THR A 68 5.37 5.75 1.40
CA THR A 68 5.56 4.52 2.15
C THR A 68 4.22 3.82 2.41
N GLU A 69 3.19 4.59 2.76
CA GLU A 69 1.88 4.02 2.98
C GLU A 69 1.29 3.45 1.70
N PHE A 70 1.47 4.15 0.59
CA PHE A 70 0.99 3.62 -0.68
C PHE A 70 1.71 2.33 -1.04
N GLU A 71 3.02 2.28 -0.83
CA GLU A 71 3.78 1.05 -1.08
C GLU A 71 3.30 -0.11 -0.21
N ARG A 72 2.90 0.21 1.01
CA ARG A 72 2.43 -0.82 1.92
C ARG A 72 1.07 -1.36 1.52
N GLN A 73 0.20 -0.51 0.99
CA GLN A 73 -1.18 -0.88 0.72
C GLN A 73 -1.46 -1.29 -0.71
N TYR A 74 -0.71 -0.77 -1.67
CA TYR A 74 -1.03 -0.95 -3.08
C TYR A 74 0.19 -1.31 -3.89
N SER A 75 0.01 -2.18 -4.88
CA SER A 75 1.03 -2.35 -5.90
C SER A 75 1.12 -1.08 -6.73
N LEU A 76 2.21 -0.93 -7.47
CA LEU A 76 2.35 0.24 -8.34
C LEU A 76 1.21 0.33 -9.33
N GLU A 77 0.81 -0.83 -9.86
CA GLU A 77 -0.29 -0.86 -10.82
C GLU A 77 -1.59 -0.38 -10.19
N GLU A 78 -1.87 -0.86 -8.99
CA GLU A 78 -3.07 -0.43 -8.28
C GLU A 78 -3.04 1.05 -7.96
N PHE A 79 -1.88 1.55 -7.55
CA PHE A 79 -1.74 2.95 -7.23
C PHE A 79 -1.97 3.82 -8.45
N LYS A 80 -1.43 3.41 -9.60
CA LYS A 80 -1.65 4.15 -10.85
C LYS A 80 -3.12 4.16 -11.24
N GLN A 81 -3.80 3.04 -11.03
CA GLN A 81 -5.23 2.97 -11.32
C GLN A 81 -6.03 3.88 -10.41
N LEU A 82 -5.68 3.92 -9.13
CA LEU A 82 -6.34 4.81 -8.19
C LEU A 82 -6.17 6.28 -8.59
N THR A 83 -4.95 6.67 -8.93
CA THR A 83 -4.71 8.06 -9.28
C THR A 83 -5.41 8.44 -10.58
N ALA A 84 -5.45 7.52 -11.54
CA ALA A 84 -6.14 7.80 -12.79
C ALA A 84 -7.65 7.91 -12.61
N ALA A 85 -8.20 7.10 -11.70
CA ALA A 85 -9.65 7.08 -11.48
C ALA A 85 -10.13 8.19 -10.54
N ALA A 86 -9.23 8.75 -9.74
CA ALA A 86 -9.64 9.68 -8.68
C ALA A 86 -10.36 10.92 -9.20
N ALA A 87 -10.10 11.31 -10.44
CA ALA A 87 -10.74 12.50 -10.98
C ALA A 87 -12.24 12.31 -11.18
N THR A 88 -12.69 11.07 -11.38
CA THR A 88 -14.09 10.80 -11.68
C THR A 88 -14.74 9.80 -10.75
N ASP A 89 -13.97 9.20 -9.84
CA ASP A 89 -14.46 8.15 -8.95
C ASP A 89 -14.22 8.57 -7.51
N GLU A 90 -15.29 8.81 -6.79
CA GLU A 90 -15.21 9.31 -5.43
C GLU A 90 -14.51 8.32 -4.50
N ALA A 91 -14.75 7.03 -4.69
CA ALA A 91 -14.12 6.04 -3.83
C ALA A 91 -12.60 6.02 -4.00
N SER A 92 -12.14 6.19 -5.24
CA SER A 92 -10.70 6.26 -5.49
C SER A 92 -10.08 7.51 -4.89
N GLU A 93 -10.76 8.62 -5.03
CA GLU A 93 -10.29 9.87 -4.43
C GLU A 93 -10.22 9.75 -2.92
N THR A 94 -11.25 9.18 -2.32
CA THR A 94 -11.28 9.00 -0.86
C THR A 94 -10.11 8.13 -0.40
N ALA A 95 -9.80 7.07 -1.12
CA ALA A 95 -8.70 6.20 -0.75
C ALA A 95 -7.37 6.96 -0.70
N LEU A 96 -7.15 7.83 -1.70
CA LEU A 96 -5.93 8.62 -1.72
C LEU A 96 -5.90 9.66 -0.60
N VAL A 97 -7.03 10.30 -0.37
CA VAL A 97 -7.13 11.33 0.66
C VAL A 97 -6.91 10.74 2.04
N GLU A 98 -7.42 9.56 2.29
CA GLU A 98 -7.26 8.92 3.60
C GLU A 98 -5.79 8.68 3.94
N VAL A 99 -5.00 8.27 2.96
CA VAL A 99 -3.57 8.09 3.20
C VAL A 99 -2.92 9.43 3.53
N GLY A 100 -3.26 10.45 2.75
CA GLY A 100 -2.72 11.79 3.01
C GLY A 100 -3.08 12.32 4.38
N GLN A 101 -4.32 12.12 4.80
CA GLN A 101 -4.77 12.57 6.11
C GLN A 101 -4.06 11.82 7.23
N PHE A 102 -3.93 10.52 7.08
CA PHE A 102 -3.21 9.73 8.07
C PHE A 102 -1.80 10.25 8.25
N CYS A 103 -1.10 10.50 7.15
CA CYS A 103 0.27 10.98 7.22
C CYS A 103 0.36 12.40 7.75
N PHE A 104 -0.60 13.24 7.41
CA PHE A 104 -0.62 14.60 7.90
C PHE A 104 -0.80 14.62 9.42
N GLU A 105 -1.66 13.76 9.94
CA GLU A 105 -1.86 13.66 11.38
C GLU A 105 -0.59 13.22 12.09
N GLN A 106 0.18 12.35 11.47
CA GLN A 106 1.45 11.92 12.06
C GLN A 106 2.39 13.09 12.24
N ILE A 107 2.36 14.03 11.32
CA ILE A 107 3.22 15.21 11.41
C ILE A 107 2.76 16.13 12.52
N LEU A 108 1.45 16.34 12.64
CA LEU A 108 0.90 17.24 13.63
C LEU A 108 1.24 16.79 15.05
N TYR A 109 1.28 15.48 15.27
CA TYR A 109 1.52 14.94 16.61
C TYR A 109 2.94 14.45 16.80
N ALA A 110 3.81 14.65 15.82
CA ALA A 110 5.21 14.25 15.94
C ALA A 110 5.96 15.36 16.67
N GLU A 111 6.60 15.00 17.74
CA GLU A 111 7.39 15.90 18.52
C GLU A 111 8.79 15.34 18.66
#